data_9cc8c14491d09cb33337d32041d2b65c
#
_entry.id   9cc8c14491d09cb33337d32041d2b65c
#
_cell.length_a   1.000
_cell.length_b   1.000
_cell.length_c   1.000
_cell.angle_alpha   90.00
_cell.angle_beta   90.00
_cell.angle_gamma   90.00
#
_symmetry.space_group_name_H-M   'P 1'
#
loop_
_entity.id
_entity.type
_entity.pdbx_description
1 polymer ?
#
loop_
_entity_poly.entity_id
_entity_poly.type
_entity_poly.pdbx_seq_one_letter_code
_entity_poly.pdbx_strand_id
1 'polypeptide(L)'
;MKYIVDISFVKLETERLILRPFEVKDLEDFFEYASVEGVGECAGWNHHENIEVSKDILTDFIRERKTFALVYKENNKVIGSLGLEESKEDIYKLNPFASFVELGYVLSKDYWGKGLMTEASKRVIEFIFSDLGVDYITVCHFVENDRSRRVIEKLGFKYVCEGVFKTREGREITSLYYLLKNPNAKKETNIGINRAFDNSSSPKFSPLNFYKKPEVKFDKIIITYSFRIIDELLEDGIIYKDDFYISASSGIINIYHFVDNPNNGIVLSSIGGPFVSAITVELSDLVSCKKFIMFGSAGSLTKYEHPLLVPTKAYRDEGISYHYMAPSDFIEVSNASKVCEVFDELGIKYETGYTWTTDSFYTETTNKIEDRISRGCKAVEMEIASLQATANYHGFELYCFVYLADHLENEEYDRGLLTNNQVKGRELSIFLSIAKKLMEKI
;
A
#
# COMPACT_ATOMS: atom_id res chain seq x y z
N MET A 1 -2.05 3.81 8.17
CA MET A 1 -1.60 4.32 6.87
C MET A 1 -0.87 5.64 7.10
N LYS A 2 0.38 5.79 6.63
CA LYS A 2 1.10 7.07 6.73
C LYS A 2 0.39 8.08 5.85
N TYR A 3 -0.09 9.16 6.43
CA TYR A 3 -0.78 10.23 5.70
C TYR A 3 0.23 11.34 5.41
N ILE A 4 0.49 11.61 4.14
CA ILE A 4 1.36 12.71 3.71
C ILE A 4 0.48 13.95 3.56
N VAL A 5 0.72 14.95 4.39
CA VAL A 5 0.03 16.24 4.33
C VAL A 5 0.85 17.23 3.52
N ASP A 6 0.22 17.91 2.57
CA ASP A 6 0.78 19.06 1.85
C ASP A 6 -0.17 20.25 1.97
N ILE A 7 0.28 21.31 2.64
CA ILE A 7 -0.50 22.53 2.85
C ILE A 7 -0.07 23.69 1.93
N SER A 8 0.74 23.45 0.91
CA SER A 8 1.34 24.50 0.05
C SER A 8 0.38 25.57 -0.43
N PHE A 9 -0.88 25.20 -0.66
CA PHE A 9 -1.92 26.08 -1.18
C PHE A 9 -3.07 26.27 -0.20
N VAL A 10 -2.87 25.91 1.06
CA VAL A 10 -3.92 25.96 2.09
C VAL A 10 -3.83 27.27 2.85
N LYS A 11 -4.89 28.04 2.85
CA LYS A 11 -5.09 29.22 3.71
C LYS A 11 -6.38 29.04 4.49
N LEU A 12 -6.27 29.00 5.81
CA LEU A 12 -7.40 28.92 6.71
C LEU A 12 -7.54 30.23 7.46
N GLU A 13 -8.77 30.61 7.77
CA GLU A 13 -9.05 31.83 8.53
C GLU A 13 -9.96 31.53 9.71
N THR A 14 -9.72 32.26 10.78
CA THR A 14 -10.57 32.33 11.97
C THR A 14 -10.96 33.78 12.23
N GLU A 15 -11.62 34.07 13.33
CA GLU A 15 -11.96 35.44 13.69
C GLU A 15 -10.70 36.30 13.83
N ARG A 16 -9.64 35.79 14.53
CA ARG A 16 -8.44 36.56 14.90
C ARG A 16 -7.16 36.13 14.19
N LEU A 17 -7.18 34.99 13.46
CA LEU A 17 -5.98 34.40 12.89
C LEU A 17 -6.13 34.11 11.40
N ILE A 18 -4.98 34.17 10.68
CA ILE A 18 -4.77 33.57 9.38
C ILE A 18 -3.74 32.43 9.57
N LEU A 19 -4.07 31.24 9.09
CA LEU A 19 -3.17 30.09 9.09
C LEU A 19 -2.78 29.81 7.62
N ARG A 20 -1.51 29.89 7.32
CA ARG A 20 -0.96 29.70 5.98
C ARG A 20 0.39 28.98 6.06
N PRO A 21 0.95 28.46 4.95
CA PRO A 21 2.32 28.02 4.92
C PRO A 21 3.28 29.13 5.38
N PHE A 22 4.42 28.73 5.97
CA PHE A 22 5.49 29.68 6.25
C PHE A 22 6.10 30.25 4.96
N GLU A 23 6.57 31.48 5.04
CA GLU A 23 7.27 32.21 3.99
C GLU A 23 8.62 32.71 4.50
N VAL A 24 9.59 32.95 3.61
CA VAL A 24 10.93 33.42 4.00
C VAL A 24 10.89 34.75 4.80
N LYS A 25 9.91 35.60 4.49
CA LYS A 25 9.72 36.87 5.22
C LYS A 25 9.30 36.74 6.69
N ASP A 26 8.88 35.55 7.11
CA ASP A 26 8.41 35.29 8.48
C ASP A 26 9.57 35.05 9.47
N LEU A 27 10.81 35.09 8.99
CA LEU A 27 12.01 34.75 9.78
C LEU A 27 12.14 35.56 11.07
N GLU A 28 11.93 36.86 11.00
CA GLU A 28 12.09 37.76 12.16
C GLU A 28 11.02 37.48 13.22
N ASP A 29 9.75 37.37 12.81
CA ASP A 29 8.66 37.03 13.70
C ASP A 29 8.83 35.61 14.29
N PHE A 30 9.33 34.67 13.49
CA PHE A 30 9.64 33.33 13.95
C PHE A 30 10.73 33.32 15.02
N PHE A 31 11.84 34.02 14.77
CA PHE A 31 12.92 34.15 15.75
C PHE A 31 12.45 34.85 17.01
N GLU A 32 11.63 35.90 16.90
CA GLU A 32 11.11 36.68 18.03
C GLU A 32 10.44 35.75 19.07
N TYR A 33 9.58 34.79 18.66
CA TYR A 33 8.96 33.91 19.64
C TYR A 33 9.76 32.65 19.95
N ALA A 34 10.52 32.13 18.98
CA ALA A 34 11.27 30.90 19.14
C ALA A 34 12.52 31.05 20.02
N SER A 35 13.07 32.27 20.13
CA SER A 35 14.21 32.58 21.02
C SER A 35 13.81 32.75 22.49
N VAL A 36 12.53 32.78 22.79
CA VAL A 36 12.05 32.98 24.17
C VAL A 36 12.10 31.67 24.94
N GLU A 37 12.93 31.62 26.00
CA GLU A 37 13.05 30.48 26.92
C GLU A 37 11.67 29.98 27.41
N GLY A 38 11.46 28.69 27.38
CA GLY A 38 10.21 28.00 27.78
C GLY A 38 9.11 28.00 26.72
N VAL A 39 9.35 28.52 25.52
CA VAL A 39 8.45 28.35 24.36
C VAL A 39 8.76 27.00 23.68
N GLY A 40 10.01 26.81 23.27
CA GLY A 40 10.48 25.58 22.61
C GLY A 40 10.48 24.39 23.57
N GLU A 41 10.93 24.58 24.79
CA GLU A 41 11.04 23.54 25.81
C GLU A 41 9.71 22.88 26.10
N CYS A 42 8.61 23.63 26.03
CA CYS A 42 7.26 23.11 26.18
C CYS A 42 6.80 22.26 24.99
N ALA A 43 7.52 22.30 23.87
CA ALA A 43 7.23 21.57 22.63
C ALA A 43 8.33 20.55 22.24
N GLY A 44 9.36 20.38 23.11
CA GLY A 44 10.39 19.35 22.92
C GLY A 44 11.62 19.80 22.13
N TRP A 45 11.87 21.10 22.04
CA TRP A 45 13.09 21.68 21.45
C TRP A 45 13.60 22.84 22.31
N ASN A 46 14.89 23.17 22.21
CA ASN A 46 15.48 24.30 22.93
C ASN A 46 15.12 25.59 22.23
N HIS A 47 14.98 26.71 22.98
CA HIS A 47 14.83 28.03 22.37
C HIS A 47 16.00 28.34 21.43
N HIS A 48 15.72 29.09 20.38
CA HIS A 48 16.72 29.38 19.36
C HIS A 48 17.73 30.41 19.86
N GLU A 49 19.00 30.02 19.91
CA GLU A 49 20.08 30.88 20.43
C GLU A 49 20.41 32.08 19.51
N ASN A 50 20.12 31.92 18.22
CA ASN A 50 20.36 32.94 17.21
C ASN A 50 19.43 32.77 16.00
N ILE A 51 19.40 33.77 15.13
CA ILE A 51 18.51 33.82 13.98
C ILE A 51 18.84 32.77 12.91
N GLU A 52 20.09 32.31 12.81
CA GLU A 52 20.46 31.27 11.84
C GLU A 52 19.78 29.91 12.17
N VAL A 53 19.66 29.58 13.46
CA VAL A 53 18.89 28.41 13.90
C VAL A 53 17.45 28.52 13.44
N SER A 54 16.83 29.68 13.61
CA SER A 54 15.45 29.91 13.13
C SER A 54 15.35 29.80 11.60
N LYS A 55 16.35 30.28 10.88
CA LYS A 55 16.39 30.23 9.41
C LYS A 55 16.45 28.78 8.87
N ASP A 56 17.28 27.95 9.50
CA ASP A 56 17.37 26.52 9.13
C ASP A 56 16.04 25.80 9.36
N ILE A 57 15.42 25.99 10.53
CA ILE A 57 14.12 25.40 10.86
C ILE A 57 13.00 25.94 9.94
N LEU A 58 13.00 27.24 9.65
CA LEU A 58 12.06 27.86 8.72
C LEU A 58 12.18 27.26 7.30
N THR A 59 13.42 27.02 6.87
CA THR A 59 13.70 26.37 5.59
C THR A 59 13.12 24.95 5.55
N ASP A 60 13.23 24.21 6.67
CA ASP A 60 12.61 22.89 6.80
C ASP A 60 11.08 22.99 6.74
N PHE A 61 10.44 23.92 7.44
CA PHE A 61 8.99 24.13 7.39
C PHE A 61 8.48 24.42 5.97
N ILE A 62 9.20 25.26 5.24
CA ILE A 62 8.86 25.60 3.84
C ILE A 62 9.04 24.38 2.93
N ARG A 63 10.09 23.57 3.13
CA ARG A 63 10.39 22.38 2.36
C ARG A 63 9.39 21.24 2.64
N GLU A 64 9.08 21.00 3.92
CA GLU A 64 8.22 19.89 4.35
C GLU A 64 6.73 20.13 4.12
N ARG A 65 6.31 21.41 4.02
CA ARG A 65 4.95 21.83 3.64
C ARG A 65 3.83 21.26 4.52
N LYS A 66 4.10 21.08 5.80
CA LYS A 66 3.16 20.50 6.78
C LYS A 66 2.92 21.36 8.02
N THR A 67 3.53 22.56 8.10
CA THR A 67 3.45 23.43 9.25
C THR A 67 2.85 24.78 8.87
N PHE A 68 1.75 25.16 9.54
CA PHE A 68 1.11 26.47 9.40
C PHE A 68 1.83 27.52 10.25
N ALA A 69 2.04 28.69 9.67
CA ALA A 69 2.29 29.93 10.39
C ALA A 69 0.97 30.50 10.93
N LEU A 70 0.92 30.86 12.19
CA LEU A 70 -0.22 31.51 12.84
C LEU A 70 -0.05 33.02 12.78
N VAL A 71 -0.71 33.68 11.84
CA VAL A 71 -0.63 35.14 11.66
C VAL A 71 -1.77 35.80 12.44
N TYR A 72 -1.42 36.69 13.38
CA TYR A 72 -2.40 37.45 14.15
C TYR A 72 -2.90 38.65 13.34
N LYS A 73 -4.22 38.71 13.08
CA LYS A 73 -4.80 39.69 12.17
C LYS A 73 -4.65 41.16 12.63
N GLU A 74 -4.58 41.38 13.95
CA GLU A 74 -4.50 42.73 14.50
C GLU A 74 -3.20 43.47 14.15
N ASN A 75 -2.06 42.75 14.11
CA ASN A 75 -0.75 43.33 13.85
C ASN A 75 0.00 42.67 12.70
N ASN A 76 -0.60 41.68 12.06
CA ASN A 76 -0.05 40.93 10.94
C ASN A 76 1.27 40.17 11.24
N LYS A 77 1.58 39.91 12.52
CA LYS A 77 2.74 39.14 12.96
C LYS A 77 2.49 37.65 12.96
N VAL A 78 3.50 36.86 12.66
CA VAL A 78 3.50 35.41 12.91
C VAL A 78 3.79 35.19 14.40
N ILE A 79 2.81 34.67 15.14
CA ILE A 79 2.85 34.54 16.59
C ILE A 79 2.97 33.09 17.08
N GLY A 80 3.13 32.14 16.15
CA GLY A 80 3.25 30.73 16.50
C GLY A 80 3.17 29.83 15.28
N SER A 81 3.23 28.54 15.51
CA SER A 81 3.16 27.50 14.50
C SER A 81 2.24 26.35 14.90
N LEU A 82 1.68 25.66 13.89
CA LEU A 82 0.87 24.47 14.06
C LEU A 82 1.24 23.46 12.97
N GLY A 83 1.87 22.35 13.38
CA GLY A 83 2.36 21.30 12.50
C GLY A 83 1.42 20.10 12.44
N LEU A 84 1.41 19.45 11.29
CA LEU A 84 0.69 18.20 11.00
C LEU A 84 1.73 17.09 10.81
N GLU A 85 2.00 16.36 11.90
CA GLU A 85 3.08 15.39 11.95
C GLU A 85 2.59 13.95 11.80
N GLU A 86 3.51 13.03 11.57
CA GLU A 86 3.20 11.59 11.62
C GLU A 86 2.93 11.19 13.09
N SER A 87 1.80 10.51 13.33
CA SER A 87 1.52 9.94 14.67
C SER A 87 2.52 8.83 15.00
N LYS A 88 2.74 8.58 16.30
CA LYS A 88 3.67 7.54 16.76
C LYS A 88 3.17 6.14 16.45
N GLU A 89 4.11 5.22 16.21
CA GLU A 89 3.85 3.83 15.82
C GLU A 89 2.95 3.07 16.80
N ASP A 90 3.08 3.28 18.10
CA ASP A 90 2.27 2.60 19.11
C ASP A 90 0.79 2.99 19.08
N ILE A 91 0.46 4.18 18.57
CA ILE A 91 -0.93 4.63 18.41
C ILE A 91 -1.55 4.03 17.13
N TYR A 92 -0.77 3.81 16.07
CA TYR A 92 -1.25 3.10 14.88
C TYR A 92 -1.71 1.67 15.17
N LYS A 93 -1.12 1.02 16.18
CA LYS A 93 -1.50 -0.34 16.58
C LYS A 93 -2.93 -0.41 17.12
N LEU A 94 -3.50 0.71 17.59
CA LEU A 94 -4.88 0.77 18.05
C LEU A 94 -5.88 0.58 16.91
N ASN A 95 -5.54 1.05 15.70
CA ASN A 95 -6.30 0.80 14.48
C ASN A 95 -5.38 0.92 13.24
N PRO A 96 -4.74 -0.19 12.80
CA PRO A 96 -3.78 -0.17 11.70
C PRO A 96 -4.39 0.20 10.34
N PHE A 97 -5.71 0.25 10.25
CA PHE A 97 -6.45 0.56 9.01
C PHE A 97 -6.93 2.01 8.94
N ALA A 98 -6.81 2.75 10.02
CA ALA A 98 -7.21 4.13 10.07
C ALA A 98 -6.07 5.07 9.66
N SER A 99 -6.45 6.25 9.17
CA SER A 99 -5.53 7.35 8.92
C SER A 99 -5.37 8.20 10.17
N PHE A 100 -4.12 8.54 10.49
CA PHE A 100 -3.77 9.33 11.67
C PHE A 100 -2.90 10.51 11.28
N VAL A 101 -3.11 11.65 11.95
CA VAL A 101 -2.24 12.83 11.91
C VAL A 101 -2.00 13.29 13.33
N GLU A 102 -0.75 13.61 13.69
CA GLU A 102 -0.43 14.20 14.99
C GLU A 102 -0.39 15.73 14.89
N LEU A 103 -1.07 16.40 15.81
CA LEU A 103 -1.13 17.84 15.91
C LEU A 103 -0.06 18.35 16.89
N GLY A 104 0.91 19.11 16.35
CA GLY A 104 1.90 19.81 17.16
C GLY A 104 1.72 21.32 17.07
N TYR A 105 1.90 22.05 18.18
CA TYR A 105 1.74 23.49 18.15
C TYR A 105 2.62 24.25 19.15
N VAL A 106 2.93 25.48 18.80
CA VAL A 106 3.67 26.45 19.62
C VAL A 106 3.04 27.83 19.46
N LEU A 107 3.01 28.60 20.53
CA LEU A 107 2.53 29.98 20.55
C LEU A 107 3.49 30.87 21.34
N SER A 108 3.73 32.06 20.84
CA SER A 108 4.48 33.12 21.55
C SER A 108 3.87 33.38 22.94
N LYS A 109 4.74 33.57 23.95
CA LYS A 109 4.32 33.81 25.34
C LYS A 109 3.39 35.00 25.50
N ASP A 110 3.57 36.06 24.72
CA ASP A 110 2.77 37.28 24.78
C ASP A 110 1.30 37.07 24.38
N TYR A 111 1.05 35.94 23.75
CA TYR A 111 -0.28 35.55 23.28
C TYR A 111 -0.90 34.39 24.06
N TRP A 112 -0.22 33.90 25.12
CA TRP A 112 -0.78 32.88 25.99
C TRP A 112 -2.02 33.34 26.75
N GLY A 113 -2.90 32.42 27.10
CA GLY A 113 -4.12 32.69 27.87
C GLY A 113 -5.27 33.39 27.11
N LYS A 114 -5.03 33.81 25.87
CA LYS A 114 -6.03 34.54 25.03
C LYS A 114 -6.95 33.61 24.21
N GLY A 115 -6.77 32.29 24.31
CA GLY A 115 -7.60 31.28 23.58
C GLY A 115 -7.23 31.10 22.11
N LEU A 116 -6.20 31.79 21.60
CA LEU A 116 -5.81 31.78 20.19
C LEU A 116 -5.41 30.39 19.70
N MET A 117 -4.65 29.62 20.49
CA MET A 117 -4.26 28.25 20.08
C MET A 117 -5.47 27.33 20.01
N THR A 118 -6.45 27.44 20.90
CA THR A 118 -7.69 26.67 20.81
C THR A 118 -8.49 27.02 19.57
N GLU A 119 -8.54 28.33 19.19
CA GLU A 119 -9.19 28.81 17.99
C GLU A 119 -8.51 28.29 16.73
N ALA A 120 -7.19 28.39 16.62
CA ALA A 120 -6.38 27.87 15.53
C ALA A 120 -6.56 26.36 15.34
N SER A 121 -6.37 25.61 16.45
CA SER A 121 -6.47 24.15 16.43
C SER A 121 -7.86 23.68 16.04
N LYS A 122 -8.92 24.35 16.50
CA LYS A 122 -10.29 24.00 16.09
C LYS A 122 -10.47 24.12 14.57
N ARG A 123 -10.00 25.20 13.96
CA ARG A 123 -10.09 25.41 12.52
C ARG A 123 -9.28 24.38 11.72
N VAL A 124 -8.09 24.02 12.22
CA VAL A 124 -7.25 22.97 11.60
C VAL A 124 -7.86 21.59 11.76
N ILE A 125 -8.47 21.27 12.89
CA ILE A 125 -9.21 20.01 13.10
C ILE A 125 -10.35 19.90 12.07
N GLU A 126 -11.11 20.96 11.85
CA GLU A 126 -12.14 21.00 10.82
C GLU A 126 -11.57 20.70 9.43
N PHE A 127 -10.44 21.32 9.06
CA PHE A 127 -9.74 21.07 7.81
C PHE A 127 -9.28 19.62 7.69
N ILE A 128 -8.63 19.07 8.73
CA ILE A 128 -8.15 17.68 8.72
C ILE A 128 -9.31 16.69 8.53
N PHE A 129 -10.45 16.93 9.18
CA PHE A 129 -11.58 16.02 9.10
C PHE A 129 -12.40 16.18 7.83
N SER A 130 -12.63 17.41 7.37
CA SER A 130 -13.53 17.69 6.24
C SER A 130 -12.82 17.63 4.89
N ASP A 131 -11.62 18.23 4.78
CA ASP A 131 -10.92 18.38 3.52
C ASP A 131 -9.93 17.22 3.28
N LEU A 132 -9.25 16.75 4.35
CA LEU A 132 -8.30 15.64 4.23
C LEU A 132 -8.93 14.27 4.50
N GLY A 133 -10.10 14.21 5.14
CA GLY A 133 -10.80 12.95 5.42
C GLY A 133 -10.08 12.00 6.38
N VAL A 134 -9.19 12.53 7.24
CA VAL A 134 -8.43 11.75 8.21
C VAL A 134 -9.37 11.19 9.29
N ASP A 135 -9.13 9.94 9.73
CA ASP A 135 -10.00 9.27 10.70
C ASP A 135 -9.74 9.70 12.14
N TYR A 136 -8.48 9.95 12.50
CA TYR A 136 -8.07 10.29 13.86
C TYR A 136 -6.99 11.36 13.87
N ILE A 137 -7.11 12.27 14.82
CA ILE A 137 -6.05 13.22 15.18
C ILE A 137 -5.49 12.84 16.53
N THR A 138 -4.17 12.75 16.62
CA THR A 138 -3.45 12.56 17.87
C THR A 138 -2.81 13.86 18.32
N VAL A 139 -2.56 13.99 19.60
CA VAL A 139 -1.81 15.09 20.21
C VAL A 139 -1.20 14.60 21.51
N CYS A 140 -0.04 15.10 21.87
CA CYS A 140 0.55 14.85 23.17
C CYS A 140 0.91 16.14 23.90
N HIS A 141 1.07 16.03 25.22
CA HIS A 141 1.72 17.08 26.02
C HIS A 141 2.62 16.45 27.10
N PHE A 142 3.64 17.17 27.50
CA PHE A 142 4.47 16.80 28.63
C PHE A 142 3.68 16.90 29.94
N VAL A 143 3.87 15.97 30.86
CA VAL A 143 3.07 15.87 32.10
C VAL A 143 2.98 17.23 32.81
N GLU A 144 4.03 18.03 32.83
CA GLU A 144 4.11 19.34 33.49
C GLU A 144 3.47 20.48 32.67
N ASN A 145 3.07 20.24 31.40
CA ASN A 145 2.54 21.30 30.52
C ASN A 145 1.01 21.42 30.65
N ASP A 146 0.54 21.95 31.76
CA ASP A 146 -0.89 22.19 32.04
C ASP A 146 -1.57 23.12 31.01
N ARG A 147 -0.82 23.99 30.36
CA ARG A 147 -1.38 24.88 29.32
C ARG A 147 -1.80 24.11 28.10
N SER A 148 -0.94 23.22 27.62
CA SER A 148 -1.25 22.34 26.48
C SER A 148 -2.40 21.40 26.86
N ARG A 149 -2.38 20.80 28.06
CA ARG A 149 -3.48 19.98 28.57
C ARG A 149 -4.84 20.67 28.44
N ARG A 150 -4.94 21.92 28.88
CA ARG A 150 -6.21 22.69 28.82
C ARG A 150 -6.67 22.97 27.38
N VAL A 151 -5.76 23.16 26.44
CA VAL A 151 -6.10 23.29 25.00
C VAL A 151 -6.67 21.97 24.49
N ILE A 152 -5.98 20.86 24.76
CA ILE A 152 -6.36 19.50 24.34
C ILE A 152 -7.74 19.11 24.87
N GLU A 153 -7.98 19.37 26.17
CA GLU A 153 -9.27 19.08 26.81
C GLU A 153 -10.42 19.92 26.21
N LYS A 154 -10.19 21.22 25.96
CA LYS A 154 -11.19 22.12 25.34
C LYS A 154 -11.54 21.71 23.91
N LEU A 155 -10.61 21.06 23.18
CA LEU A 155 -10.83 20.54 21.82
C LEU A 155 -11.54 19.19 21.81
N GLY A 156 -11.77 18.58 22.98
CA GLY A 156 -12.53 17.33 23.10
C GLY A 156 -11.73 16.06 22.90
N PHE A 157 -10.40 16.14 22.87
CA PHE A 157 -9.54 14.97 22.80
C PHE A 157 -9.71 14.06 24.02
N LYS A 158 -9.59 12.75 23.82
CA LYS A 158 -9.67 11.74 24.86
C LYS A 158 -8.30 11.17 25.18
N TYR A 159 -7.99 11.03 26.44
CA TYR A 159 -6.76 10.39 26.91
C TYR A 159 -6.67 8.93 26.43
N VAL A 160 -5.50 8.52 25.99
CA VAL A 160 -5.21 7.17 25.50
C VAL A 160 -4.20 6.46 26.40
N CYS A 161 -3.00 7.02 26.53
CA CYS A 161 -1.93 6.37 27.27
C CYS A 161 -0.85 7.39 27.68
N GLU A 162 0.01 6.95 28.59
CA GLU A 162 1.30 7.57 28.87
C GLU A 162 2.36 6.96 27.96
N GLY A 163 3.35 7.75 27.57
CA GLY A 163 4.45 7.30 26.76
C GLY A 163 5.65 8.23 26.86
N VAL A 164 6.71 7.92 26.10
CA VAL A 164 7.94 8.70 26.09
C VAL A 164 8.04 9.49 24.79
N PHE A 165 8.21 10.81 24.92
CA PHE A 165 8.56 11.69 23.82
C PHE A 165 10.07 11.84 23.73
N LYS A 166 10.68 11.56 22.56
CA LYS A 166 12.08 11.82 22.31
C LYS A 166 12.24 13.17 21.62
N THR A 167 12.95 14.09 22.27
CA THR A 167 13.27 15.39 21.68
C THR A 167 14.28 15.25 20.54
N ARG A 168 14.49 16.31 19.75
CA ARG A 168 15.51 16.32 18.70
C ARG A 168 16.94 16.12 19.26
N GLU A 169 17.19 16.57 20.48
CA GLU A 169 18.46 16.40 21.18
C GLU A 169 18.59 15.04 21.90
N GLY A 170 17.61 14.14 21.71
CA GLY A 170 17.63 12.79 22.27
C GLY A 170 17.18 12.68 23.74
N ARG A 171 16.66 13.76 24.34
CA ARG A 171 16.08 13.70 25.69
C ARG A 171 14.75 12.93 25.66
N GLU A 172 14.51 12.13 26.70
CA GLU A 172 13.27 11.39 26.88
C GLU A 172 12.40 12.12 27.92
N ILE A 173 11.16 12.47 27.52
CA ILE A 173 10.22 13.20 28.35
C ILE A 173 8.91 12.41 28.44
N THR A 174 8.44 12.17 29.67
CA THR A 174 7.14 11.54 29.89
C THR A 174 6.02 12.42 29.35
N SER A 175 5.18 11.84 28.51
CA SER A 175 4.13 12.54 27.78
C SER A 175 2.81 11.80 27.85
N LEU A 176 1.72 12.53 27.89
CA LEU A 176 0.37 12.01 27.85
C LEU A 176 -0.20 12.17 26.44
N TYR A 177 -0.68 11.07 25.88
CA TYR A 177 -1.22 10.99 24.51
C TYR A 177 -2.72 11.00 24.52
N TYR A 178 -3.29 11.72 23.57
CA TYR A 178 -4.72 11.91 23.39
C TYR A 178 -5.12 11.68 21.96
N LEU A 179 -6.40 11.33 21.75
CA LEU A 179 -6.99 11.01 20.47
C LEU A 179 -8.31 11.75 20.27
N LEU A 180 -8.51 12.28 19.06
CA LEU A 180 -9.80 12.80 18.61
C LEU A 180 -10.25 12.03 17.38
N LYS A 181 -11.42 11.42 17.42
CA LYS A 181 -12.02 10.70 16.30
C LYS A 181 -12.81 11.65 15.42
N ASN A 182 -12.64 11.54 14.10
CA ASN A 182 -13.47 12.22 13.13
C ASN A 182 -14.95 11.77 13.30
N PRO A 183 -15.89 12.67 13.60
CA PRO A 183 -17.29 12.29 13.75
C PRO A 183 -17.90 11.76 12.44
N ASN A 184 -17.31 12.14 11.29
CA ASN A 184 -17.70 11.69 9.96
C ASN A 184 -16.79 10.58 9.43
N ALA A 185 -15.82 10.09 10.26
CA ALA A 185 -15.03 8.94 9.86
C ALA A 185 -15.99 7.85 9.39
N LYS A 186 -15.73 7.32 8.21
CA LYS A 186 -16.52 6.17 7.72
C LYS A 186 -16.61 5.20 8.88
N LYS A 187 -17.83 4.86 9.31
CA LYS A 187 -18.00 3.81 10.32
C LYS A 187 -17.07 2.70 9.89
N GLU A 188 -16.19 2.26 10.81
CA GLU A 188 -15.44 1.02 10.56
C GLU A 188 -16.46 0.06 10.01
N THR A 189 -16.39 -0.17 8.71
CA THR A 189 -17.13 -1.28 8.15
C THR A 189 -16.45 -2.49 8.77
N ASN A 190 -17.06 -3.00 9.84
CA ASN A 190 -16.68 -4.21 10.54
C ASN A 190 -16.90 -5.41 9.61
N ILE A 191 -16.44 -5.28 8.37
CA ILE A 191 -16.43 -6.36 7.40
C ILE A 191 -15.27 -7.24 7.81
N GLY A 192 -15.56 -8.51 8.07
CA GLY A 192 -14.57 -9.48 8.56
C GLY A 192 -13.28 -9.51 7.74
N ILE A 193 -13.39 -9.31 6.42
CA ILE A 193 -12.25 -9.28 5.52
C ILE A 193 -11.24 -8.16 5.84
N ASN A 194 -11.68 -7.00 6.29
CA ASN A 194 -10.80 -5.88 6.64
C ASN A 194 -9.97 -6.15 7.91
N ARG A 195 -10.26 -7.24 8.64
CA ARG A 195 -9.53 -7.70 9.83
C ARG A 195 -8.79 -9.01 9.59
N ALA A 196 -8.72 -9.46 8.35
CA ALA A 196 -8.11 -10.75 8.02
C ALA A 196 -6.58 -10.73 8.18
N PHE A 197 -5.93 -9.55 7.99
CA PHE A 197 -4.48 -9.42 8.10
C PHE A 197 -4.02 -9.40 9.56
N ASP A 198 -3.18 -10.36 9.91
CA ASP A 198 -2.46 -10.41 11.20
C ASP A 198 -0.96 -10.58 10.94
N ASN A 199 -0.19 -9.56 11.28
CA ASN A 199 1.28 -9.58 11.24
C ASN A 199 1.92 -9.66 12.63
N SER A 200 1.11 -9.85 13.67
CA SER A 200 1.52 -9.84 15.07
C SER A 200 1.76 -11.26 15.63
N SER A 201 1.22 -12.28 14.97
CA SER A 201 1.37 -13.68 15.39
C SER A 201 1.79 -14.57 14.23
N SER A 202 2.50 -15.67 14.57
CA SER A 202 2.90 -16.66 13.58
C SER A 202 1.76 -17.62 13.24
N PRO A 203 1.66 -18.12 11.99
CA PRO A 203 0.73 -19.19 11.64
C PRO A 203 0.94 -20.43 12.52
N LYS A 204 -0.15 -21.09 12.89
CA LYS A 204 -0.10 -22.31 13.74
C LYS A 204 0.45 -23.53 13.01
N PHE A 205 0.45 -23.53 11.69
CA PHE A 205 0.93 -24.61 10.86
C PHE A 205 1.51 -24.08 9.54
N SER A 206 2.35 -24.89 8.93
CA SER A 206 2.97 -24.64 7.62
C SER A 206 2.83 -25.89 6.75
N PRO A 207 3.17 -25.83 5.45
CA PRO A 207 3.20 -27.01 4.58
C PRO A 207 3.99 -28.19 5.15
N LEU A 208 5.05 -27.92 5.90
CA LEU A 208 5.89 -28.96 6.53
C LEU A 208 5.18 -29.78 7.63
N ASN A 209 4.01 -29.35 8.10
CA ASN A 209 3.18 -30.14 9.00
C ASN A 209 2.38 -31.22 8.26
N PHE A 210 2.19 -31.07 6.95
CA PHE A 210 1.39 -31.98 6.12
C PHE A 210 2.24 -32.85 5.20
N TYR A 211 3.41 -32.33 4.78
CA TYR A 211 4.27 -32.97 3.80
C TYR A 211 5.67 -33.20 4.35
N LYS A 212 6.27 -34.33 3.97
CA LYS A 212 7.71 -34.51 4.10
C LYS A 212 8.41 -33.64 3.06
N LYS A 213 9.43 -32.89 3.46
CA LYS A 213 10.25 -32.14 2.53
C LYS A 213 10.98 -33.08 1.58
N PRO A 214 10.77 -32.98 0.26
CA PRO A 214 11.49 -33.80 -0.71
C PRO A 214 12.95 -33.34 -0.84
N GLU A 215 13.78 -34.16 -1.48
CA GLU A 215 15.16 -33.78 -1.81
C GLU A 215 15.20 -32.82 -3.04
N VAL A 216 14.19 -32.87 -3.91
CA VAL A 216 14.11 -32.05 -5.10
C VAL A 216 14.00 -30.58 -4.75
N LYS A 217 14.67 -29.75 -5.55
CA LYS A 217 14.63 -28.28 -5.46
C LYS A 217 14.43 -27.67 -6.83
N PHE A 218 13.78 -26.51 -6.83
CA PHE A 218 13.59 -25.74 -8.06
C PHE A 218 14.12 -24.31 -7.87
N ASP A 219 14.85 -23.81 -8.85
CA ASP A 219 15.28 -22.42 -8.89
C ASP A 219 14.13 -21.50 -9.27
N LYS A 220 13.35 -21.90 -10.28
CA LYS A 220 12.24 -21.16 -10.83
C LYS A 220 11.12 -22.09 -11.25
N ILE A 221 9.86 -21.64 -11.05
CA ILE A 221 8.68 -22.41 -11.46
C ILE A 221 7.75 -21.50 -12.28
N ILE A 222 7.33 -21.99 -13.44
CA ILE A 222 6.21 -21.40 -14.20
C ILE A 222 4.89 -21.92 -13.66
N ILE A 223 3.93 -21.03 -13.45
CA ILE A 223 2.55 -21.36 -13.10
C ILE A 223 1.69 -21.13 -14.35
N THR A 224 0.99 -22.16 -14.77
CA THR A 224 0.02 -22.12 -15.88
C THR A 224 -1.35 -22.60 -15.42
N TYR A 225 -2.40 -22.12 -16.10
CA TYR A 225 -3.78 -22.52 -15.83
C TYR A 225 -4.36 -23.39 -16.96
N SER A 226 -3.51 -23.77 -17.92
CA SER A 226 -3.91 -24.58 -19.07
C SER A 226 -3.32 -25.99 -19.00
N PHE A 227 -4.20 -26.99 -18.79
CA PHE A 227 -3.81 -28.39 -18.84
C PHE A 227 -3.29 -28.80 -20.24
N ARG A 228 -3.76 -28.15 -21.32
CA ARG A 228 -3.31 -28.40 -22.68
C ARG A 228 -1.83 -28.08 -22.87
N ILE A 229 -1.33 -27.03 -22.23
CA ILE A 229 0.12 -26.70 -22.25
C ILE A 229 0.91 -27.86 -21.64
N ILE A 230 0.46 -28.40 -20.51
CA ILE A 230 1.15 -29.50 -19.85
C ILE A 230 1.13 -30.77 -20.73
N ASP A 231 -0.03 -31.11 -21.31
CA ASP A 231 -0.17 -32.28 -22.15
C ASP A 231 0.72 -32.20 -23.40
N GLU A 232 0.74 -31.06 -24.10
CA GLU A 232 1.61 -30.84 -25.26
C GLU A 232 3.10 -30.92 -24.92
N LEU A 233 3.51 -30.31 -23.80
CA LEU A 233 4.90 -30.37 -23.36
C LEU A 233 5.36 -31.78 -23.00
N LEU A 234 4.45 -32.60 -22.45
CA LEU A 234 4.71 -34.01 -22.16
C LEU A 234 4.83 -34.82 -23.47
N GLU A 235 3.90 -34.60 -24.41
CA GLU A 235 3.88 -35.28 -25.73
C GLU A 235 5.15 -34.96 -26.53
N ASP A 236 5.61 -33.70 -26.48
CA ASP A 236 6.81 -33.24 -27.17
C ASP A 236 8.10 -33.60 -26.42
N GLY A 237 8.01 -34.20 -25.22
CA GLY A 237 9.18 -34.56 -24.42
C GLY A 237 9.97 -33.36 -23.88
N ILE A 238 9.34 -32.20 -23.78
CA ILE A 238 9.96 -30.95 -23.28
C ILE A 238 10.00 -30.93 -21.75
N ILE A 239 9.04 -31.57 -21.11
CA ILE A 239 8.97 -31.73 -19.65
C ILE A 239 8.85 -33.20 -19.26
N TYR A 240 9.23 -33.50 -18.02
CA TYR A 240 8.93 -34.78 -17.41
C TYR A 240 8.43 -34.58 -15.98
N LYS A 241 7.61 -35.52 -15.50
CA LYS A 241 6.96 -35.46 -14.20
C LYS A 241 7.96 -35.82 -13.11
N ASP A 242 7.98 -35.06 -11.99
CA ASP A 242 8.68 -35.42 -10.76
C ASP A 242 7.91 -36.53 -10.00
N ASP A 243 8.64 -37.33 -9.22
CA ASP A 243 8.03 -38.32 -8.33
C ASP A 243 7.30 -37.65 -7.14
N PHE A 244 7.74 -36.44 -6.75
CA PHE A 244 7.07 -35.66 -5.73
C PHE A 244 5.85 -34.93 -6.31
N TYR A 245 4.77 -34.95 -5.55
CA TYR A 245 3.52 -34.24 -5.88
C TYR A 245 2.88 -33.65 -4.63
N ILE A 246 2.05 -32.66 -4.80
CA ILE A 246 1.23 -32.07 -3.75
C ILE A 246 -0.17 -32.70 -3.81
N SER A 247 -0.65 -33.24 -2.66
CA SER A 247 -1.97 -33.86 -2.55
C SER A 247 -2.96 -32.83 -2.00
N ALA A 248 -3.77 -32.24 -2.87
CA ALA A 248 -4.83 -31.34 -2.49
C ALA A 248 -6.20 -32.09 -2.41
N SER A 249 -7.17 -31.50 -1.73
CA SER A 249 -8.54 -32.07 -1.66
C SER A 249 -9.20 -32.19 -3.04
N SER A 250 -8.79 -31.37 -4.00
CA SER A 250 -9.26 -31.39 -5.39
C SER A 250 -8.54 -32.40 -6.29
N GLY A 251 -7.49 -33.07 -5.78
CA GLY A 251 -6.67 -34.01 -6.54
C GLY A 251 -5.19 -33.84 -6.33
N ILE A 252 -4.41 -34.45 -7.23
CA ILE A 252 -2.96 -34.43 -7.21
C ILE A 252 -2.45 -33.28 -8.11
N ILE A 253 -1.57 -32.47 -7.56
CA ILE A 253 -0.86 -31.43 -8.31
C ILE A 253 0.54 -31.96 -8.59
N ASN A 254 0.78 -32.26 -9.86
CA ASN A 254 2.08 -32.73 -10.31
C ASN A 254 3.03 -31.56 -10.56
N ILE A 255 4.31 -31.75 -10.30
CA ILE A 255 5.36 -30.81 -10.64
C ILE A 255 6.15 -31.43 -11.80
N TYR A 256 6.52 -30.61 -12.77
CA TYR A 256 7.24 -31.05 -13.94
C TYR A 256 8.55 -30.31 -14.06
N HIS A 257 9.61 -31.01 -14.43
CA HIS A 257 10.91 -30.45 -14.79
C HIS A 257 10.98 -30.14 -16.28
N PHE A 258 11.69 -29.08 -16.66
CA PHE A 258 12.10 -28.89 -18.03
C PHE A 258 13.33 -29.79 -18.33
N VAL A 259 13.31 -30.51 -19.45
CA VAL A 259 14.39 -31.42 -19.86
C VAL A 259 15.69 -30.67 -20.11
N ASP A 260 15.63 -29.48 -20.68
CA ASP A 260 16.76 -28.60 -20.97
C ASP A 260 17.39 -27.97 -19.72
N ASN A 261 16.61 -27.81 -18.65
CA ASN A 261 17.10 -27.32 -17.34
C ASN A 261 16.25 -27.89 -16.21
N PRO A 262 16.62 -29.05 -15.63
CA PRO A 262 15.85 -29.73 -14.60
C PRO A 262 15.68 -28.96 -13.27
N ASN A 263 16.45 -27.89 -13.03
CA ASN A 263 16.26 -27.02 -11.89
C ASN A 263 15.09 -26.03 -12.08
N ASN A 264 14.57 -25.93 -13.29
CA ASN A 264 13.39 -25.14 -13.59
C ASN A 264 12.17 -26.06 -13.79
N GLY A 265 11.02 -25.60 -13.34
CA GLY A 265 9.81 -26.39 -13.39
C GLY A 265 8.60 -25.64 -13.94
N ILE A 266 7.53 -26.41 -14.12
CA ILE A 266 6.19 -25.91 -14.44
C ILE A 266 5.16 -26.68 -13.64
N VAL A 267 4.11 -25.97 -13.21
CA VAL A 267 2.95 -26.55 -12.51
C VAL A 267 1.65 -26.07 -13.13
N LEU A 268 0.65 -26.96 -13.12
CA LEU A 268 -0.72 -26.60 -13.44
C LEU A 268 -1.43 -26.16 -12.17
N SER A 269 -1.89 -24.90 -12.13
CA SER A 269 -2.76 -24.39 -11.08
C SER A 269 -4.22 -24.45 -11.48
N SER A 270 -5.12 -24.55 -10.51
CA SER A 270 -6.51 -24.15 -10.71
C SER A 270 -6.63 -22.64 -10.70
N ILE A 271 -7.68 -22.10 -11.34
CA ILE A 271 -7.99 -20.67 -11.31
C ILE A 271 -8.38 -20.20 -9.91
N GLY A 272 -8.10 -18.94 -9.64
CA GLY A 272 -8.50 -18.20 -8.45
C GLY A 272 -7.43 -18.07 -7.37
N GLY A 273 -7.46 -16.91 -6.72
CA GLY A 273 -6.49 -16.50 -5.70
C GLY A 273 -6.22 -17.53 -4.60
N PRO A 274 -7.24 -18.16 -3.98
CA PRO A 274 -7.04 -19.11 -2.89
C PRO A 274 -6.14 -20.29 -3.27
N PHE A 275 -6.37 -20.88 -4.45
CA PHE A 275 -5.64 -22.05 -4.88
C PHE A 275 -4.20 -21.73 -5.25
N VAL A 276 -3.99 -20.70 -6.08
CA VAL A 276 -2.64 -20.34 -6.53
C VAL A 276 -1.76 -19.83 -5.39
N SER A 277 -2.34 -19.13 -4.42
CA SER A 277 -1.62 -18.70 -3.22
C SER A 277 -1.15 -19.86 -2.37
N ALA A 278 -2.05 -20.84 -2.10
CA ALA A 278 -1.70 -22.02 -1.33
C ALA A 278 -0.57 -22.83 -1.99
N ILE A 279 -0.69 -23.11 -3.30
CA ILE A 279 0.30 -23.92 -4.02
C ILE A 279 1.67 -23.24 -4.09
N THR A 280 1.72 -21.90 -4.23
CA THR A 280 3.01 -21.19 -4.24
C THR A 280 3.70 -21.20 -2.88
N VAL A 281 2.95 -21.12 -1.77
CA VAL A 281 3.49 -21.29 -0.42
C VAL A 281 4.03 -22.71 -0.24
N GLU A 282 3.28 -23.73 -0.65
CA GLU A 282 3.72 -25.12 -0.59
C GLU A 282 4.99 -25.36 -1.42
N LEU A 283 5.05 -24.87 -2.66
CA LEU A 283 6.23 -24.97 -3.51
C LEU A 283 7.43 -24.19 -2.92
N SER A 284 7.18 -23.02 -2.36
CA SER A 284 8.25 -22.25 -1.72
C SER A 284 8.88 -23.00 -0.53
N ASP A 285 8.07 -23.63 0.31
CA ASP A 285 8.54 -24.32 1.52
C ASP A 285 9.09 -25.72 1.23
N LEU A 286 8.41 -26.48 0.36
CA LEU A 286 8.73 -27.88 0.12
C LEU A 286 9.90 -28.05 -0.86
N VAL A 287 9.85 -27.40 -2.01
CA VAL A 287 10.89 -27.54 -3.04
C VAL A 287 11.83 -26.33 -3.12
N SER A 288 11.75 -25.44 -2.12
CA SER A 288 12.66 -24.29 -1.93
C SER A 288 12.63 -23.27 -3.08
N CYS A 289 11.59 -23.25 -3.92
CA CYS A 289 11.46 -22.29 -5.00
C CYS A 289 11.13 -20.90 -4.45
N LYS A 290 11.87 -19.89 -4.91
CA LYS A 290 11.65 -18.49 -4.51
C LYS A 290 11.34 -17.56 -5.69
N LYS A 291 11.32 -18.06 -6.92
CA LYS A 291 11.00 -17.30 -8.12
C LYS A 291 9.90 -17.97 -8.91
N PHE A 292 8.79 -17.27 -9.06
CA PHE A 292 7.62 -17.75 -9.77
C PHE A 292 7.32 -16.86 -10.98
N ILE A 293 7.05 -17.48 -12.11
CA ILE A 293 6.57 -16.81 -13.32
C ILE A 293 5.11 -17.23 -13.53
N MET A 294 4.20 -16.28 -13.56
CA MET A 294 2.79 -16.52 -13.80
C MET A 294 2.36 -15.88 -15.11
N PHE A 295 1.67 -16.64 -15.95
CA PHE A 295 0.95 -16.11 -17.08
C PHE A 295 -0.40 -16.80 -17.25
N GLY A 296 -1.38 -16.05 -17.70
CA GLY A 296 -2.74 -16.52 -17.87
C GLY A 296 -3.55 -15.62 -18.80
N SER A 297 -4.78 -16.03 -19.09
CA SER A 297 -5.74 -15.19 -19.80
C SER A 297 -6.32 -14.11 -18.89
N ALA A 298 -6.72 -12.99 -19.48
CA ALA A 298 -7.44 -11.92 -18.84
C ALA A 298 -8.51 -11.37 -19.80
N GLY A 299 -9.63 -10.92 -19.25
CA GLY A 299 -10.64 -10.19 -20.01
C GLY A 299 -10.18 -8.75 -20.24
N SER A 300 -10.28 -8.27 -21.49
CA SER A 300 -9.98 -6.89 -21.81
C SER A 300 -11.12 -5.96 -21.37
N LEU A 301 -10.77 -4.87 -20.69
CA LEU A 301 -11.71 -3.81 -20.29
C LEU A 301 -11.64 -2.59 -21.21
N THR A 302 -10.56 -2.47 -21.97
CA THR A 302 -10.29 -1.34 -22.86
C THR A 302 -9.69 -1.84 -24.18
N LYS A 303 -9.87 -1.07 -25.25
CA LYS A 303 -9.18 -1.37 -26.52
C LYS A 303 -7.67 -1.39 -26.33
N TYR A 304 -7.00 -2.29 -26.99
CA TYR A 304 -5.56 -2.49 -26.91
C TYR A 304 -4.92 -2.62 -28.30
N GLU A 305 -3.65 -2.27 -28.40
CA GLU A 305 -2.85 -2.42 -29.61
C GLU A 305 -2.10 -3.78 -29.62
N HIS A 306 -1.69 -4.23 -28.43
CA HIS A 306 -0.94 -5.47 -28.25
C HIS A 306 -1.63 -6.40 -27.26
N PRO A 307 -1.75 -7.70 -27.59
CA PRO A 307 -2.54 -8.64 -26.76
C PRO A 307 -1.86 -9.02 -25.43
N LEU A 308 -0.61 -8.60 -25.20
CA LEU A 308 0.07 -8.85 -23.92
C LEU A 308 -0.01 -7.61 -23.03
N LEU A 309 -0.34 -7.83 -21.77
CA LEU A 309 -0.34 -6.81 -20.73
C LEU A 309 0.61 -7.21 -19.60
N VAL A 310 1.56 -6.32 -19.27
CA VAL A 310 2.36 -6.42 -18.05
C VAL A 310 1.69 -5.56 -16.97
N PRO A 311 1.10 -6.18 -15.94
CA PRO A 311 0.40 -5.46 -14.89
C PRO A 311 1.39 -4.74 -13.97
N THR A 312 1.16 -3.45 -13.74
CA THR A 312 1.97 -2.65 -12.80
C THR A 312 1.30 -2.53 -11.44
N LYS A 313 -0.03 -2.63 -11.40
CA LYS A 313 -0.85 -2.71 -10.19
C LYS A 313 -2.01 -3.67 -10.41
N ALA A 314 -2.52 -4.23 -9.32
CA ALA A 314 -3.74 -5.01 -9.33
C ALA A 314 -4.77 -4.43 -8.35
N TYR A 315 -6.00 -4.19 -8.83
CA TYR A 315 -7.14 -3.81 -8.00
C TYR A 315 -7.63 -5.04 -7.23
N ARG A 316 -7.82 -4.90 -5.93
CA ARG A 316 -8.10 -5.99 -4.97
C ARG A 316 -9.60 -6.15 -4.75
N ASP A 317 -10.29 -6.87 -5.64
CA ASP A 317 -11.72 -7.24 -5.50
C ASP A 317 -11.86 -8.76 -5.24
N GLU A 318 -11.00 -9.27 -4.33
CA GLU A 318 -10.88 -10.68 -3.96
C GLU A 318 -10.55 -10.81 -2.47
N GLY A 319 -10.58 -12.02 -1.92
CA GLY A 319 -10.46 -12.23 -0.48
C GLY A 319 -9.03 -12.46 0.03
N ILE A 320 -8.17 -13.12 -0.73
CA ILE A 320 -6.89 -13.68 -0.26
C ILE A 320 -5.88 -12.60 0.10
N SER A 321 -5.73 -11.56 -0.72
CA SER A 321 -4.75 -10.52 -0.47
C SER A 321 -4.95 -9.80 0.86
N TYR A 322 -6.19 -9.79 1.38
CA TYR A 322 -6.53 -9.21 2.68
C TYR A 322 -6.05 -10.04 3.88
N HIS A 323 -5.63 -11.30 3.68
CA HIS A 323 -4.98 -12.11 4.71
C HIS A 323 -3.48 -11.85 4.79
N TYR A 324 -2.87 -11.37 3.70
CA TYR A 324 -1.42 -11.19 3.57
C TYR A 324 -0.97 -9.74 3.65
N MET A 325 -1.88 -8.77 3.53
CA MET A 325 -1.56 -7.35 3.68
C MET A 325 -2.77 -6.52 4.13
N ALA A 326 -2.49 -5.36 4.72
CA ALA A 326 -3.49 -4.41 5.14
C ALA A 326 -4.44 -4.01 3.99
N PRO A 327 -5.72 -3.66 4.28
CA PRO A 327 -6.66 -3.21 3.28
C PRO A 327 -6.17 -2.00 2.47
N SER A 328 -6.29 -2.10 1.17
CA SER A 328 -6.07 -1.03 0.20
C SER A 328 -6.80 -1.39 -1.09
N ASP A 329 -7.09 -0.42 -1.95
CA ASP A 329 -7.74 -0.69 -3.23
C ASP A 329 -6.80 -1.39 -4.21
N PHE A 330 -5.50 -1.11 -4.14
CA PHE A 330 -4.51 -1.64 -5.07
C PHE A 330 -3.31 -2.26 -4.36
N ILE A 331 -2.65 -3.18 -5.05
CA ILE A 331 -1.32 -3.68 -4.75
C ILE A 331 -0.39 -3.40 -5.93
N GLU A 332 0.85 -2.93 -5.65
CA GLU A 332 1.90 -2.79 -6.66
C GLU A 332 2.42 -4.17 -7.08
N VAL A 333 2.62 -4.39 -8.37
CA VAL A 333 3.26 -5.60 -8.90
C VAL A 333 4.76 -5.39 -8.94
N SER A 334 5.48 -6.01 -8.01
CA SER A 334 6.86 -5.63 -7.65
C SER A 334 7.88 -5.74 -8.79
N ASN A 335 7.77 -6.75 -9.65
CA ASN A 335 8.75 -7.02 -10.71
C ASN A 335 8.25 -6.65 -12.12
N ALA A 336 7.19 -5.84 -12.23
CA ALA A 336 6.66 -5.43 -13.53
C ALA A 336 7.70 -4.75 -14.42
N SER A 337 8.53 -3.86 -13.85
CA SER A 337 9.63 -3.20 -14.58
C SER A 337 10.64 -4.19 -15.13
N LYS A 338 10.98 -5.26 -14.39
CA LYS A 338 11.90 -6.30 -14.86
C LYS A 338 11.30 -7.13 -15.99
N VAL A 339 10.00 -7.41 -15.94
CA VAL A 339 9.29 -8.07 -17.05
C VAL A 339 9.32 -7.20 -18.30
N CYS A 340 9.04 -5.89 -18.17
CA CYS A 340 9.12 -4.93 -19.28
C CYS A 340 10.53 -4.88 -19.89
N GLU A 341 11.57 -4.76 -19.06
CA GLU A 341 12.97 -4.75 -19.50
C GLU A 341 13.31 -5.99 -20.36
N VAL A 342 12.92 -7.18 -19.89
CA VAL A 342 13.15 -8.43 -20.63
C VAL A 342 12.35 -8.48 -21.92
N PHE A 343 11.10 -8.00 -21.93
CA PHE A 343 10.28 -7.98 -23.13
C PHE A 343 10.85 -7.01 -24.17
N ASP A 344 11.35 -5.85 -23.74
CA ASP A 344 12.03 -4.89 -24.60
C ASP A 344 13.30 -5.49 -25.22
N GLU A 345 14.15 -6.14 -24.43
CA GLU A 345 15.34 -6.86 -24.92
C GLU A 345 15.01 -7.93 -25.97
N LEU A 346 13.89 -8.62 -25.81
CA LEU A 346 13.43 -9.68 -26.70
C LEU A 346 12.62 -9.17 -27.91
N GLY A 347 12.33 -7.87 -27.97
CA GLY A 347 11.48 -7.27 -29.00
C GLY A 347 10.02 -7.70 -28.94
N ILE A 348 9.55 -8.16 -27.77
CA ILE A 348 8.17 -8.57 -27.54
C ILE A 348 7.32 -7.31 -27.38
N LYS A 349 6.20 -7.23 -28.10
CA LYS A 349 5.26 -6.12 -27.99
C LYS A 349 4.24 -6.37 -26.89
N TYR A 350 4.04 -5.39 -26.03
CA TYR A 350 3.14 -5.46 -24.87
C TYR A 350 2.59 -4.08 -24.51
N GLU A 351 1.59 -4.06 -23.66
CA GLU A 351 1.13 -2.86 -22.96
C GLU A 351 1.43 -2.96 -21.47
N THR A 352 1.41 -1.83 -20.78
CA THR A 352 1.38 -1.77 -19.32
C THR A 352 0.06 -1.19 -18.85
N GLY A 353 -0.38 -1.59 -17.65
CA GLY A 353 -1.61 -1.08 -17.07
C GLY A 353 -1.93 -1.72 -15.73
N TYR A 354 -3.11 -1.42 -15.22
CA TYR A 354 -3.60 -2.05 -14.00
C TYR A 354 -4.52 -3.21 -14.37
N THR A 355 -4.50 -4.26 -13.56
CA THR A 355 -5.52 -5.31 -13.62
C THR A 355 -6.55 -5.15 -12.51
N TRP A 356 -7.69 -5.76 -12.70
CA TRP A 356 -8.71 -5.97 -11.68
C TRP A 356 -8.73 -7.45 -11.34
N THR A 357 -8.28 -7.82 -10.14
CA THR A 357 -8.37 -9.19 -9.64
C THR A 357 -9.72 -9.39 -8.96
N THR A 358 -10.50 -10.37 -9.43
CA THR A 358 -11.83 -10.69 -8.88
C THR A 358 -11.97 -12.18 -8.54
N ASP A 359 -12.68 -12.49 -7.45
CA ASP A 359 -13.07 -13.89 -7.11
C ASP A 359 -14.33 -14.36 -7.85
N SER A 360 -15.00 -13.49 -8.61
CA SER A 360 -16.34 -13.78 -9.13
C SER A 360 -16.58 -13.16 -10.50
N PHE A 361 -16.09 -13.82 -11.54
CA PHE A 361 -16.22 -13.36 -12.93
C PHE A 361 -17.67 -13.25 -13.42
N TYR A 362 -18.61 -14.06 -12.94
CA TYR A 362 -20.03 -13.92 -13.28
C TYR A 362 -20.72 -12.72 -12.64
N THR A 363 -20.02 -11.94 -11.84
CA THR A 363 -20.51 -10.68 -11.25
C THR A 363 -19.81 -9.43 -11.80
N GLU A 364 -19.16 -9.54 -12.94
CA GLU A 364 -18.54 -8.44 -13.68
C GLU A 364 -19.63 -7.62 -14.38
N THR A 365 -20.32 -6.80 -13.59
CA THR A 365 -21.43 -5.96 -14.09
C THR A 365 -20.90 -4.71 -14.78
N THR A 366 -21.69 -4.11 -15.67
CA THR A 366 -21.35 -2.85 -16.37
C THR A 366 -20.86 -1.75 -15.41
N ASN A 367 -21.56 -1.53 -14.30
CA ASN A 367 -21.18 -0.52 -13.33
C ASN A 367 -19.80 -0.81 -12.69
N LYS A 368 -19.49 -2.09 -12.42
CA LYS A 368 -18.16 -2.48 -11.91
C LYS A 368 -17.09 -2.24 -12.97
N ILE A 369 -17.33 -2.64 -14.21
CA ILE A 369 -16.42 -2.45 -15.33
C ILE A 369 -16.10 -0.95 -15.50
N GLU A 370 -17.11 -0.09 -15.57
CA GLU A 370 -16.95 1.34 -15.67
C GLU A 370 -16.16 1.95 -14.50
N ASP A 371 -16.45 1.52 -13.26
CA ASP A 371 -15.68 1.96 -12.07
C ASP A 371 -14.22 1.52 -12.18
N ARG A 372 -13.93 0.27 -12.58
CA ARG A 372 -12.55 -0.23 -12.70
C ARG A 372 -11.78 0.45 -13.83
N ILE A 373 -12.42 0.73 -14.96
CA ILE A 373 -11.84 1.53 -16.05
C ILE A 373 -11.51 2.95 -15.54
N SER A 374 -12.41 3.58 -14.81
CA SER A 374 -12.20 4.92 -14.26
C SER A 374 -11.01 4.98 -13.28
N ARG A 375 -10.66 3.84 -12.66
CA ARG A 375 -9.52 3.68 -11.76
C ARG A 375 -8.24 3.26 -12.48
N GLY A 376 -8.26 3.11 -13.81
CA GLY A 376 -7.11 2.80 -14.65
C GLY A 376 -6.89 1.31 -14.93
N CYS A 377 -7.84 0.43 -14.59
CA CYS A 377 -7.77 -0.98 -14.95
C CYS A 377 -7.99 -1.15 -16.45
N LYS A 378 -7.14 -1.97 -17.09
CA LYS A 378 -7.21 -2.33 -18.52
C LYS A 378 -7.69 -3.76 -18.74
N ALA A 379 -7.55 -4.61 -17.75
CA ALA A 379 -7.92 -6.02 -17.82
C ALA A 379 -8.46 -6.54 -16.48
N VAL A 380 -9.21 -7.63 -16.54
CA VAL A 380 -9.72 -8.38 -15.39
C VAL A 380 -9.17 -9.80 -15.39
N GLU A 381 -8.75 -10.28 -14.22
CA GLU A 381 -8.21 -11.62 -13.98
C GLU A 381 -8.51 -12.06 -12.54
N MET A 382 -8.06 -13.24 -12.11
CA MET A 382 -8.50 -13.82 -10.85
C MET A 382 -7.37 -14.12 -9.83
N GLU A 383 -6.10 -13.72 -10.10
CA GLU A 383 -4.96 -14.23 -9.31
C GLU A 383 -3.94 -13.19 -8.87
N ILE A 384 -3.67 -12.14 -9.65
CA ILE A 384 -2.48 -11.29 -9.49
C ILE A 384 -2.41 -10.60 -8.13
N ALA A 385 -3.50 -9.99 -7.66
CA ALA A 385 -3.49 -9.33 -6.35
C ALA A 385 -3.22 -10.32 -5.20
N SER A 386 -3.88 -11.47 -5.24
CA SER A 386 -3.70 -12.55 -4.28
C SER A 386 -2.27 -13.06 -4.26
N LEU A 387 -1.73 -13.36 -5.44
CA LEU A 387 -0.42 -13.96 -5.58
C LEU A 387 0.70 -12.96 -5.22
N GLN A 388 0.56 -11.70 -5.60
CA GLN A 388 1.51 -10.65 -5.22
C GLN A 388 1.51 -10.39 -3.71
N ALA A 389 0.35 -10.37 -3.06
CA ALA A 389 0.26 -10.21 -1.61
C ALA A 389 0.92 -11.39 -0.88
N THR A 390 0.67 -12.61 -1.37
CA THR A 390 1.29 -13.84 -0.86
C THR A 390 2.81 -13.79 -1.04
N ALA A 391 3.30 -13.35 -2.20
CA ALA A 391 4.71 -13.18 -2.51
C ALA A 391 5.41 -12.22 -1.54
N ASN A 392 4.80 -11.06 -1.32
CA ASN A 392 5.32 -10.05 -0.40
C ASN A 392 5.41 -10.56 1.04
N TYR A 393 4.39 -11.30 1.49
CA TYR A 393 4.34 -11.84 2.85
C TYR A 393 5.36 -12.96 3.10
N HIS A 394 5.50 -13.88 2.15
CA HIS A 394 6.39 -15.04 2.26
C HIS A 394 7.80 -14.81 1.72
N GLY A 395 8.09 -13.64 1.15
CA GLY A 395 9.41 -13.27 0.67
C GLY A 395 9.87 -14.05 -0.56
N PHE A 396 8.98 -14.30 -1.54
CA PHE A 396 9.35 -14.80 -2.84
C PHE A 396 9.09 -13.78 -3.96
N GLU A 397 9.70 -14.00 -5.11
CA GLU A 397 9.61 -13.11 -6.26
C GLU A 397 8.55 -13.60 -7.23
N LEU A 398 7.65 -12.70 -7.64
CA LEU A 398 6.64 -12.95 -8.66
C LEU A 398 6.96 -12.13 -9.91
N TYR A 399 6.94 -12.78 -11.07
CA TYR A 399 7.02 -12.17 -12.38
C TYR A 399 5.77 -12.56 -13.15
N CYS A 400 4.97 -11.61 -13.59
CA CYS A 400 3.72 -11.93 -14.25
C CYS A 400 3.42 -11.06 -15.47
N PHE A 401 2.72 -11.67 -16.41
CA PHE A 401 2.07 -11.01 -17.54
C PHE A 401 0.79 -11.77 -17.90
N VAL A 402 -0.14 -11.11 -18.55
CA VAL A 402 -1.37 -11.74 -19.03
C VAL A 402 -1.56 -11.51 -20.51
N TYR A 403 -2.31 -12.38 -21.16
CA TYR A 403 -2.77 -12.18 -22.53
C TYR A 403 -4.27 -11.92 -22.53
N LEU A 404 -4.68 -10.92 -23.31
CA LEU A 404 -6.06 -10.47 -23.42
C LEU A 404 -6.83 -11.46 -24.30
N ALA A 405 -7.70 -12.23 -23.69
CA ALA A 405 -8.33 -13.39 -24.34
C ALA A 405 -9.78 -13.15 -24.76
N ASP A 406 -10.52 -12.35 -24.04
CA ASP A 406 -11.91 -12.00 -24.26
C ASP A 406 -12.15 -10.50 -24.08
N HIS A 407 -13.29 -10.00 -24.56
CA HIS A 407 -13.50 -8.57 -24.77
C HIS A 407 -14.78 -8.11 -24.04
N LEU A 408 -14.58 -7.48 -22.88
CA LEU A 408 -15.63 -6.86 -22.07
C LEU A 408 -15.85 -5.38 -22.44
N GLU A 409 -14.96 -4.79 -23.25
CA GLU A 409 -15.08 -3.43 -23.76
C GLU A 409 -16.12 -3.25 -24.87
N ASN A 410 -16.62 -4.35 -25.45
CA ASN A 410 -17.66 -4.35 -26.46
C ASN A 410 -19.05 -4.23 -25.84
N GLU A 411 -20.03 -3.69 -26.60
CA GLU A 411 -21.44 -3.63 -26.14
C GLU A 411 -22.02 -5.03 -25.80
N GLU A 412 -21.62 -6.04 -26.57
CA GLU A 412 -21.94 -7.44 -26.31
C GLU A 412 -20.64 -8.19 -25.92
N TYR A 413 -20.73 -9.10 -24.97
CA TYR A 413 -19.59 -9.93 -24.56
C TYR A 413 -19.06 -10.76 -25.73
N ASP A 414 -17.82 -10.52 -26.06
CA ASP A 414 -17.09 -11.28 -27.09
C ASP A 414 -16.08 -12.23 -26.42
N ARG A 415 -16.25 -13.49 -26.63
CA ARG A 415 -15.40 -14.54 -26.07
C ARG A 415 -13.98 -14.57 -26.64
N GLY A 416 -13.68 -13.86 -27.73
CA GLY A 416 -12.36 -13.80 -28.31
C GLY A 416 -11.68 -15.18 -28.45
N LEU A 417 -10.50 -15.32 -27.86
CA LEU A 417 -9.75 -16.58 -27.85
C LEU A 417 -10.41 -17.71 -27.03
N LEU A 418 -11.33 -17.40 -26.12
CA LEU A 418 -12.02 -18.42 -25.32
C LEU A 418 -13.07 -19.21 -26.10
N THR A 419 -13.53 -18.73 -27.28
CA THR A 419 -14.55 -19.45 -28.10
C THR A 419 -14.01 -20.64 -28.83
N ASN A 420 -12.71 -20.68 -29.06
CA ASN A 420 -12.16 -21.71 -29.89
C ASN A 420 -11.65 -22.88 -29.05
N ASN A 421 -12.49 -23.95 -28.92
CA ASN A 421 -11.97 -25.29 -28.61
C ASN A 421 -10.86 -25.72 -29.60
N GLN A 422 -10.55 -24.90 -30.60
CA GLN A 422 -9.52 -25.01 -31.62
C GLN A 422 -8.43 -23.92 -31.54
N VAL A 423 -8.41 -23.03 -30.55
CA VAL A 423 -7.19 -22.33 -30.16
C VAL A 423 -6.28 -23.43 -29.60
N LYS A 424 -5.81 -24.21 -30.57
CA LYS A 424 -4.93 -25.34 -30.38
C LYS A 424 -3.66 -24.80 -29.77
N GLY A 425 -3.05 -25.59 -28.93
CA GLY A 425 -1.83 -25.39 -28.21
C GLY A 425 -0.76 -24.51 -28.84
N ARG A 426 -0.73 -24.33 -30.16
CA ARG A 426 0.19 -23.42 -30.85
C ARG A 426 0.09 -21.95 -30.43
N GLU A 427 -1.09 -21.41 -30.14
CA GLU A 427 -1.20 -20.02 -29.66
C GLU A 427 -0.82 -19.90 -28.19
N LEU A 428 -1.19 -20.89 -27.37
CA LEU A 428 -0.77 -20.96 -25.97
C LEU A 428 0.73 -21.26 -25.86
N SER A 429 1.33 -21.99 -26.83
CA SER A 429 2.77 -22.26 -26.87
C SER A 429 3.60 -21.00 -27.09
N ILE A 430 3.05 -19.95 -27.73
CA ILE A 430 3.71 -18.65 -27.86
C ILE A 430 3.88 -18.01 -26.47
N PHE A 431 2.82 -17.95 -25.68
CA PHE A 431 2.88 -17.34 -24.34
C PHE A 431 3.78 -18.14 -23.40
N LEU A 432 3.77 -19.47 -23.50
CA LEU A 432 4.73 -20.31 -22.79
C LEU A 432 6.17 -20.05 -23.22
N SER A 433 6.43 -19.89 -24.54
CA SER A 433 7.76 -19.54 -25.05
C SER A 433 8.24 -18.21 -24.48
N ILE A 434 7.34 -17.23 -24.35
CA ILE A 434 7.64 -15.94 -23.70
C ILE A 434 7.97 -16.15 -22.23
N ALA A 435 7.17 -16.95 -21.49
CA ALA A 435 7.43 -17.26 -20.09
C ALA A 435 8.77 -17.99 -19.88
N LYS A 436 9.14 -18.94 -20.78
CA LYS A 436 10.46 -19.59 -20.75
C LYS A 436 11.60 -18.60 -20.97
N LYS A 437 11.48 -17.72 -21.96
CA LYS A 437 12.49 -16.68 -22.21
C LYS A 437 12.61 -15.71 -21.04
N LEU A 438 11.50 -15.34 -20.41
CA LEU A 438 11.52 -14.55 -19.17
C LEU A 438 12.25 -15.32 -18.06
N MET A 439 11.95 -16.62 -17.89
CA MET A 439 12.59 -17.48 -16.90
C MET A 439 14.12 -17.54 -17.07
N GLU A 440 14.63 -17.52 -18.30
CA GLU A 440 16.06 -17.53 -18.59
C GLU A 440 16.77 -16.23 -18.18
N LYS A 441 16.05 -15.11 -18.16
CA LYS A 441 16.60 -13.77 -17.97
C LYS A 441 16.50 -13.22 -16.52
N ILE A 442 15.74 -13.86 -15.63
CA ILE A 442 15.51 -13.42 -14.22
C ILE A 442 16.33 -14.17 -13.18
#